data_f509b27f9eae5bc54ecca58895cbdc32
#
_entry.id   f509b27f9eae5bc54ecca58895cbdc32
#
_cell.length_a   1.000
_cell.length_b   1.000
_cell.length_c   1.000
_cell.angle_alpha   90.00
_cell.angle_beta   90.00
_cell.angle_gamma   90.00
#
_symmetry.space_group_name_H-M   'P 1'
#
loop_
_entity.id
_entity.type
_entity.pdbx_description
1 polymer ?
#
loop_
_entity_poly.entity_id
_entity_poly.type
_entity_poly.pdbx_seq_one_letter_code
_entity_poly.pdbx_strand_id
1 'polypeptide(L)'
;MANFDPRTKLAFLVEAVGAVLVTRRPETLAAQSLLLLGGIILLQDDRRLGHLRYLFGPMIVLVFMTGLVFFNLQTALTLAARLFNLLAVSFVCFKTIDPDEMAGALQKLGVPFGLVFILSAGLRYVPLIGRKIRNILDAQQARGIDLRPRIRNISNFAALLTPLVVQAFVLSDELALAMESRGFGCKNRSSRRTYHLRPIDYILMGASLGGLCLLAWWERG
;
A
#
# COMPACT_ATOMS: atom_id res chain seq x y z
N MET A 1 10.18 13.96 -7.83
CA MET A 1 8.79 14.33 -7.47
C MET A 1 8.78 15.07 -6.17
N ALA A 2 7.91 16.09 -6.06
CA ALA A 2 7.93 17.07 -4.98
C ALA A 2 7.96 16.41 -3.59
N ASN A 3 8.85 16.92 -2.73
CA ASN A 3 8.99 16.53 -1.32
C ASN A 3 7.78 17.02 -0.51
N PHE A 4 6.59 16.45 -0.79
CA PHE A 4 5.42 16.65 0.05
C PHE A 4 5.58 15.86 1.36
N ASP A 5 5.05 16.44 2.44
CA ASP A 5 5.04 15.74 3.73
C ASP A 5 4.21 14.44 3.61
N PRO A 6 4.68 13.31 4.17
CA PRO A 6 3.96 12.03 4.13
C PRO A 6 2.54 12.08 4.69
N ARG A 7 2.26 13.01 5.60
CA ARG A 7 0.91 13.23 6.14
C ARG A 7 -0.06 13.77 5.09
N THR A 8 0.42 14.72 4.28
CA THR A 8 -0.37 15.31 3.19
C THR A 8 -0.73 14.24 2.17
N LYS A 9 0.22 13.36 1.82
CA LYS A 9 -0.03 12.23 0.93
C LYS A 9 -1.08 11.26 1.48
N LEU A 10 -1.02 10.93 2.79
CA LEU A 10 -2.03 10.09 3.44
C LEU A 10 -3.41 10.76 3.50
N ALA A 11 -3.47 12.05 3.80
CA ALA A 11 -4.72 12.81 3.79
C ALA A 11 -5.37 12.79 2.40
N PHE A 12 -4.61 13.12 1.36
CA PHE A 12 -5.09 13.04 -0.03
C PHE A 12 -5.62 11.66 -0.41
N LEU A 13 -4.99 10.60 0.08
CA LEU A 13 -5.44 9.25 -0.17
C LEU A 13 -6.81 8.99 0.48
N VAL A 14 -6.94 9.30 1.77
CA VAL A 14 -8.20 9.11 2.50
C VAL A 14 -9.31 9.94 1.86
N GLU A 15 -9.01 11.16 1.47
CA GLU A 15 -9.94 12.06 0.79
C GLU A 15 -10.33 11.54 -0.60
N ALA A 16 -9.38 11.05 -1.39
CA ALA A 16 -9.64 10.47 -2.71
C ALA A 16 -10.54 9.22 -2.62
N VAL A 17 -10.25 8.33 -1.65
CA VAL A 17 -11.12 7.17 -1.38
C VAL A 17 -12.50 7.64 -0.90
N GLY A 18 -12.57 8.61 0.00
CA GLY A 18 -13.81 9.21 0.48
C GLY A 18 -14.64 9.82 -0.66
N ALA A 19 -14.00 10.54 -1.57
CA ALA A 19 -14.65 11.11 -2.75
C ALA A 19 -15.29 10.05 -3.62
N VAL A 20 -14.58 8.96 -3.92
CA VAL A 20 -15.12 7.85 -4.73
C VAL A 20 -16.30 7.16 -4.03
N LEU A 21 -16.27 7.03 -2.70
CA LEU A 21 -17.36 6.39 -1.94
C LEU A 21 -18.61 7.28 -1.84
N VAL A 22 -18.44 8.58 -1.71
CA VAL A 22 -19.54 9.55 -1.58
C VAL A 22 -20.24 9.78 -2.92
N THR A 23 -19.51 9.70 -4.03
CA THR A 23 -20.04 9.97 -5.38
C THR A 23 -21.08 8.93 -5.78
N ARG A 24 -22.30 9.40 -6.12
CA ARG A 24 -23.42 8.57 -6.58
C ARG A 24 -23.77 8.79 -8.05
N ARG A 25 -23.55 9.98 -8.57
CA ARG A 25 -23.88 10.34 -9.96
C ARG A 25 -22.84 9.75 -10.92
N PRO A 26 -23.27 9.15 -12.06
CA PRO A 26 -22.34 8.57 -13.04
C PRO A 26 -21.44 9.62 -13.71
N GLU A 27 -21.93 10.85 -13.85
CA GLU A 27 -21.18 11.97 -14.48
C GLU A 27 -19.96 12.37 -13.64
N THR A 28 -20.13 12.48 -12.31
CA THR A 28 -19.05 12.81 -11.39
C THR A 28 -18.05 11.67 -11.26
N LEU A 29 -18.49 10.42 -11.32
CA LEU A 29 -17.61 9.24 -11.38
C LEU A 29 -16.78 9.23 -12.66
N ALA A 30 -17.36 9.59 -13.81
CA ALA A 30 -16.64 9.71 -15.08
C ALA A 30 -15.58 10.81 -15.03
N ALA A 31 -15.91 11.97 -14.47
CA ALA A 31 -14.95 13.07 -14.29
C ALA A 31 -13.79 12.66 -13.36
N GLN A 32 -14.06 11.96 -12.26
CA GLN A 32 -13.03 11.43 -11.37
C GLN A 32 -12.14 10.39 -12.07
N SER A 33 -12.72 9.51 -12.90
CA SER A 33 -11.94 8.50 -13.63
C SER A 33 -11.00 9.15 -14.65
N LEU A 34 -11.41 10.22 -15.33
CA LEU A 34 -10.57 10.99 -16.24
C LEU A 34 -9.43 11.71 -15.51
N LEU A 35 -9.69 12.31 -14.35
CA LEU A 35 -8.68 12.93 -13.50
C LEU A 35 -7.63 11.90 -13.00
N LEU A 36 -8.08 10.74 -12.54
CA LEU A 36 -7.20 9.67 -12.07
C LEU A 36 -6.36 9.09 -13.22
N LEU A 37 -6.97 8.89 -14.40
CA LEU A 37 -6.24 8.47 -15.60
C LEU A 37 -5.16 9.48 -15.99
N GLY A 38 -5.49 10.77 -16.00
CA GLY A 38 -4.52 11.85 -16.23
C GLY A 38 -3.37 11.81 -15.21
N GLY A 39 -3.68 11.65 -13.93
CA GLY A 39 -2.69 11.48 -12.87
C GLY A 39 -1.79 10.26 -13.06
N ILE A 40 -2.35 9.12 -13.42
CA ILE A 40 -1.60 7.90 -13.73
C ILE A 40 -0.68 8.11 -14.94
N ILE A 41 -1.17 8.76 -16.00
CA ILE A 41 -0.38 9.08 -17.20
C ILE A 41 0.80 10.01 -16.87
N LEU A 42 0.60 11.03 -16.05
CA LEU A 42 1.66 11.93 -15.61
C LEU A 42 2.72 11.25 -14.71
N LEU A 43 2.32 10.20 -13.99
CA LEU A 43 3.18 9.41 -13.12
C LEU A 43 3.89 8.26 -13.85
N GLN A 44 3.79 8.18 -15.19
CA GLN A 44 4.21 7.04 -15.99
C GLN A 44 5.69 6.67 -15.83
N ASP A 45 5.86 5.38 -15.46
CA ASP A 45 7.06 4.60 -15.67
C ASP A 45 6.61 3.33 -16.45
N ASP A 46 6.93 3.26 -17.74
CA ASP A 46 6.29 2.42 -18.77
C ASP A 46 6.18 0.91 -18.46
N ARG A 47 7.06 0.37 -17.64
CA ARG A 47 7.16 -1.11 -17.44
C ARG A 47 6.12 -1.71 -16.48
N ARG A 48 5.46 -0.92 -15.65
CA ARG A 48 4.52 -1.44 -14.64
C ARG A 48 3.05 -1.39 -15.04
N LEU A 49 2.71 -0.61 -16.06
CA LEU A 49 1.32 -0.50 -16.56
C LEU A 49 0.78 -1.80 -17.17
N GLY A 50 1.65 -2.61 -17.79
CA GLY A 50 1.25 -3.91 -18.33
C GLY A 50 0.69 -4.86 -17.27
N HIS A 51 1.30 -4.89 -16.10
CA HIS A 51 0.84 -5.72 -14.98
C HIS A 51 -0.50 -5.24 -14.39
N LEU A 52 -0.76 -3.93 -14.39
CA LEU A 52 -2.02 -3.37 -13.94
C LEU A 52 -3.19 -3.78 -14.82
N ARG A 53 -3.04 -3.68 -16.14
CA ARG A 53 -4.09 -4.10 -17.09
C ARG A 53 -4.44 -5.57 -16.92
N TYR A 54 -3.43 -6.42 -16.66
CA TYR A 54 -3.63 -7.86 -16.48
C TYR A 54 -4.34 -8.20 -15.17
N LEU A 55 -4.10 -7.43 -14.10
CA LEU A 55 -4.69 -7.68 -12.79
C LEU A 55 -6.06 -7.02 -12.64
N PHE A 56 -6.21 -5.76 -13.07
CA PHE A 56 -7.42 -4.97 -12.87
C PHE A 56 -8.47 -5.20 -13.97
N GLY A 57 -8.03 -5.50 -15.20
CA GLY A 57 -8.93 -5.75 -16.33
C GLY A 57 -9.97 -6.83 -16.04
N PRO A 58 -9.58 -8.07 -15.69
CA PRO A 58 -10.52 -9.15 -15.40
C PRO A 58 -11.49 -8.83 -14.26
N MET A 59 -11.01 -8.12 -13.22
CA MET A 59 -11.82 -7.77 -12.06
C MET A 59 -12.91 -6.74 -12.42
N ILE A 60 -12.57 -5.72 -13.22
CA ILE A 60 -13.52 -4.72 -13.71
C ILE A 60 -14.55 -5.38 -14.64
N VAL A 61 -14.10 -6.25 -15.55
CA VAL A 61 -15.00 -7.00 -16.46
C VAL A 61 -15.94 -7.90 -15.68
N LEU A 62 -15.46 -8.58 -14.63
CA LEU A 62 -16.30 -9.44 -13.79
C LEU A 62 -17.38 -8.63 -13.08
N VAL A 63 -17.05 -7.48 -12.46
CA VAL A 63 -18.02 -6.61 -11.81
C VAL A 63 -19.01 -6.02 -12.81
N PHE A 64 -18.54 -5.65 -14.00
CA PHE A 64 -19.43 -5.17 -15.06
C PHE A 64 -20.42 -6.25 -15.52
N MET A 65 -19.95 -7.48 -15.74
CA MET A 65 -20.79 -8.61 -16.15
C MET A 65 -21.80 -8.99 -15.07
N THR A 66 -21.39 -9.07 -13.82
CA THR A 66 -22.32 -9.33 -12.70
C THR A 66 -23.36 -8.21 -12.57
N GLY A 67 -22.93 -6.95 -12.73
CA GLY A 67 -23.83 -5.80 -12.73
C GLY A 67 -24.88 -5.87 -13.86
N LEU A 68 -24.49 -6.31 -15.06
CA LEU A 68 -25.43 -6.51 -16.19
C LEU A 68 -26.44 -7.61 -15.95
N VAL A 69 -26.04 -8.70 -15.28
CA VAL A 69 -26.92 -9.84 -15.02
C VAL A 69 -27.98 -9.54 -13.95
N PHE A 70 -27.57 -8.82 -12.89
CA PHE A 70 -28.44 -8.59 -11.72
C PHE A 70 -29.11 -7.21 -11.69
N PHE A 71 -28.60 -6.22 -12.46
CA PHE A 71 -29.03 -4.83 -12.43
C PHE A 71 -29.15 -4.26 -13.85
N ASN A 72 -29.45 -2.96 -13.94
CA ASN A 72 -29.52 -2.25 -15.21
C ASN A 72 -28.12 -1.85 -15.72
N LEU A 73 -27.99 -1.63 -17.03
CA LEU A 73 -26.75 -1.18 -17.68
C LEU A 73 -26.11 0.03 -16.98
N GLN A 74 -26.92 0.99 -16.55
CA GLN A 74 -26.45 2.20 -15.86
C GLN A 74 -25.80 1.87 -14.52
N THR A 75 -26.39 0.95 -13.75
CA THR A 75 -25.84 0.51 -12.46
C THR A 75 -24.57 -0.32 -12.66
N ALA A 76 -24.53 -1.18 -13.68
CA ALA A 76 -23.36 -1.96 -14.02
C ALA A 76 -22.16 -1.05 -14.36
N LEU A 77 -22.41 0.00 -15.13
CA LEU A 77 -21.39 0.97 -15.53
C LEU A 77 -20.88 1.79 -14.33
N THR A 78 -21.78 2.21 -13.44
CA THR A 78 -21.40 2.95 -12.22
C THR A 78 -20.58 2.10 -11.26
N LEU A 79 -20.93 0.82 -11.08
CA LEU A 79 -20.16 -0.11 -10.24
C LEU A 79 -18.77 -0.38 -10.80
N ALA A 80 -18.67 -0.61 -12.12
CA ALA A 80 -17.40 -0.82 -12.78
C ALA A 80 -16.49 0.42 -12.71
N ALA A 81 -17.05 1.61 -12.94
CA ALA A 81 -16.32 2.88 -12.82
C ALA A 81 -15.85 3.14 -11.37
N ARG A 82 -16.70 2.84 -10.39
CA ARG A 82 -16.33 2.98 -8.96
C ARG A 82 -15.19 2.05 -8.59
N LEU A 83 -15.27 0.78 -9.01
CA LEU A 83 -14.19 -0.18 -8.79
C LEU A 83 -12.89 0.28 -9.45
N PHE A 84 -12.98 0.73 -10.71
CA PHE A 84 -11.82 1.29 -11.41
C PHE A 84 -11.19 2.45 -10.65
N ASN A 85 -11.99 3.42 -10.18
CA ASN A 85 -11.50 4.58 -9.45
C ASN A 85 -10.85 4.18 -8.12
N LEU A 86 -11.42 3.24 -7.36
CA LEU A 86 -10.83 2.72 -6.12
C LEU A 86 -9.47 2.04 -6.38
N LEU A 87 -9.39 1.22 -7.43
CA LEU A 87 -8.14 0.56 -7.80
C LEU A 87 -7.10 1.57 -8.29
N ALA A 88 -7.52 2.57 -9.06
CA ALA A 88 -6.65 3.64 -9.54
C ALA A 88 -6.07 4.48 -8.39
N VAL A 89 -6.91 4.89 -7.43
CA VAL A 89 -6.46 5.61 -6.22
C VAL A 89 -5.48 4.76 -5.42
N SER A 90 -5.79 3.49 -5.18
CA SER A 90 -4.90 2.57 -4.47
C SER A 90 -3.55 2.44 -5.15
N PHE A 91 -3.55 2.34 -6.48
CA PHE A 91 -2.31 2.25 -7.26
C PHE A 91 -1.45 3.51 -7.16
N VAL A 92 -2.07 4.69 -7.33
CA VAL A 92 -1.38 5.98 -7.18
C VAL A 92 -0.77 6.10 -5.78
N CYS A 93 -1.50 5.66 -4.75
CA CYS A 93 -1.03 5.63 -3.38
C CYS A 93 0.24 4.79 -3.21
N PHE A 94 0.17 3.52 -3.59
CA PHE A 94 1.31 2.59 -3.48
C PHE A 94 2.54 3.04 -4.26
N LYS A 95 2.34 3.83 -5.33
CA LYS A 95 3.44 4.40 -6.11
C LYS A 95 4.04 5.66 -5.48
N THR A 96 3.20 6.43 -4.77
CA THR A 96 3.59 7.77 -4.28
C THR A 96 4.14 7.75 -2.85
N ILE A 97 3.71 6.77 -2.04
CA ILE A 97 4.10 6.68 -0.63
C ILE A 97 5.10 5.54 -0.45
N ASP A 98 6.32 5.90 -0.05
CA ASP A 98 7.31 4.93 0.38
C ASP A 98 6.94 4.35 1.76
N PRO A 99 7.17 3.03 1.99
CA PRO A 99 6.90 2.40 3.29
C PRO A 99 7.59 3.08 4.48
N ASP A 100 8.79 3.59 4.28
CA ASP A 100 9.54 4.33 5.30
C ASP A 100 8.90 5.70 5.62
N GLU A 101 8.29 6.37 4.62
CA GLU A 101 7.56 7.63 4.79
C GLU A 101 6.25 7.39 5.54
N MET A 102 5.55 6.28 5.23
CA MET A 102 4.31 5.89 5.91
C MET A 102 4.53 5.68 7.40
N ALA A 103 5.62 5.03 7.79
CA ALA A 103 5.98 4.85 9.19
C ALA A 103 6.22 6.19 9.91
N GLY A 104 6.91 7.12 9.26
CA GLY A 104 7.12 8.48 9.79
C GLY A 104 5.82 9.27 9.97
N ALA A 105 4.88 9.13 9.03
CA ALA A 105 3.56 9.77 9.14
C ALA A 105 2.73 9.20 10.30
N LEU A 106 2.71 7.87 10.48
CA LEU A 106 2.03 7.21 11.59
C LEU A 106 2.55 7.65 12.95
N GLN A 107 3.87 7.81 13.11
CA GLN A 107 4.45 8.33 14.34
C GLN A 107 3.94 9.74 14.67
N LYS A 108 3.82 10.57 13.65
CA LYS A 108 3.32 11.95 13.81
C LYS A 108 1.79 12.01 14.06
N LEU A 109 1.04 11.00 13.65
CA LEU A 109 -0.39 10.85 13.97
C LEU A 109 -0.64 10.33 15.39
N GLY A 110 0.42 10.15 16.20
CA GLY A 110 0.30 9.76 17.61
C GLY A 110 0.45 8.25 17.85
N VAL A 111 0.81 7.47 16.83
CA VAL A 111 1.09 6.05 17.03
C VAL A 111 2.36 5.88 17.88
N PRO A 112 2.34 5.02 18.93
CA PRO A 112 3.48 4.80 19.80
C PRO A 112 4.73 4.42 19.01
N PHE A 113 5.88 4.98 19.40
CA PHE A 113 7.17 4.75 18.72
C PHE A 113 7.49 3.26 18.52
N GLY A 114 7.18 2.41 19.53
CA GLY A 114 7.44 0.97 19.46
C GLY A 114 6.73 0.30 18.28
N LEU A 115 5.45 0.62 18.04
CA LEU A 115 4.68 0.07 16.91
C LEU A 115 5.22 0.57 15.57
N VAL A 116 5.52 1.85 15.46
CA VAL A 116 6.11 2.42 14.24
C VAL A 116 7.46 1.80 13.94
N PHE A 117 8.27 1.56 14.97
CA PHE A 117 9.56 0.91 14.85
C PHE A 117 9.42 -0.53 14.32
N ILE A 118 8.51 -1.34 14.93
CA ILE A 118 8.24 -2.71 14.49
C ILE A 118 7.81 -2.74 13.03
N LEU A 119 6.89 -1.85 12.63
CA LEU A 119 6.43 -1.75 11.25
C LEU A 119 7.57 -1.41 10.29
N SER A 120 8.37 -0.39 10.60
CA SER A 120 9.49 0.06 9.76
C SER A 120 10.57 -1.02 9.66
N ALA A 121 10.92 -1.65 10.78
CA ALA A 121 11.88 -2.74 10.80
C ALA A 121 11.36 -3.93 9.99
N GLY A 122 10.11 -4.34 10.21
CA GLY A 122 9.47 -5.43 9.48
C GLY A 122 9.52 -5.21 7.96
N LEU A 123 9.10 -4.06 7.48
CA LEU A 123 9.13 -3.73 6.04
C LEU A 123 10.54 -3.77 5.45
N ARG A 124 11.55 -3.34 6.20
CA ARG A 124 12.95 -3.40 5.78
C ARG A 124 13.51 -4.83 5.78
N TYR A 125 13.02 -5.69 6.69
CA TYR A 125 13.44 -7.08 6.76
C TYR A 125 12.78 -7.97 5.69
N VAL A 126 11.64 -7.59 5.11
CA VAL A 126 10.95 -8.37 4.05
C VAL A 126 11.90 -8.79 2.91
N PRO A 127 12.67 -7.90 2.25
CA PRO A 127 13.57 -8.32 1.19
C PRO A 127 14.75 -9.18 1.69
N LEU A 128 15.20 -8.98 2.93
CA LEU A 128 16.25 -9.77 3.55
C LEU A 128 15.77 -11.20 3.82
N ILE A 129 14.61 -11.33 4.47
CA ILE A 129 13.96 -12.62 4.75
C ILE A 129 13.69 -13.35 3.43
N GLY A 130 13.21 -12.67 2.40
CA GLY A 130 12.98 -13.26 1.08
C GLY A 130 14.24 -13.87 0.45
N ARG A 131 15.42 -13.28 0.65
CA ARG A 131 16.69 -13.88 0.24
C ARG A 131 17.05 -15.11 1.08
N LYS A 132 16.89 -15.02 2.41
CA LYS A 132 17.16 -16.13 3.32
C LYS A 132 16.26 -17.34 3.04
N ILE A 133 14.97 -17.10 2.75
CA ILE A 133 14.02 -18.15 2.35
C ILE A 133 14.51 -18.85 1.07
N ARG A 134 14.93 -18.11 0.05
CA ARG A 134 15.47 -18.72 -1.19
C ARG A 134 16.67 -19.61 -0.91
N ASN A 135 17.62 -19.14 -0.12
CA ASN A 135 18.80 -19.91 0.24
C ASN A 135 18.43 -21.21 0.99
N ILE A 136 17.44 -21.16 1.89
CA ILE A 136 16.95 -22.35 2.58
C ILE A 136 16.26 -23.31 1.62
N LEU A 137 15.44 -22.79 0.68
CA LEU A 137 14.79 -23.59 -0.36
C LEU A 137 15.82 -24.33 -1.20
N ASP A 138 16.83 -23.62 -1.70
CA ASP A 138 17.90 -24.18 -2.54
C ASP A 138 18.67 -25.28 -1.75
N ALA A 139 18.99 -25.01 -0.49
CA ALA A 139 19.67 -25.99 0.37
C ALA A 139 18.83 -27.25 0.63
N GLN A 140 17.51 -27.13 0.85
CA GLN A 140 16.62 -28.27 1.06
C GLN A 140 16.41 -29.07 -0.24
N GLN A 141 16.33 -28.37 -1.38
CA GLN A 141 16.26 -29.05 -2.70
C GLN A 141 17.55 -29.83 -2.98
N ALA A 142 18.72 -29.28 -2.63
CA ALA A 142 20.00 -29.97 -2.76
C ALA A 142 20.08 -31.25 -1.90
N ARG A 143 19.33 -31.28 -0.77
CA ARG A 143 19.16 -32.48 0.08
C ARG A 143 18.12 -33.49 -0.47
N GLY A 144 17.55 -33.23 -1.65
CA GLY A 144 16.58 -34.11 -2.31
C GLY A 144 15.13 -33.94 -1.82
N ILE A 145 14.82 -32.91 -1.02
CA ILE A 145 13.45 -32.66 -0.57
C ILE A 145 12.68 -31.99 -1.71
N ASP A 146 11.63 -32.68 -2.19
CA ASP A 146 10.75 -32.11 -3.22
C ASP A 146 9.79 -31.08 -2.59
N LEU A 147 10.03 -29.79 -2.93
CA LEU A 147 9.26 -28.65 -2.44
C LEU A 147 8.27 -28.11 -3.46
N ARG A 148 7.99 -28.88 -4.52
CA ARG A 148 6.98 -28.47 -5.52
C ARG A 148 5.61 -28.36 -4.84
N PRO A 149 4.78 -27.37 -5.21
CA PRO A 149 3.47 -27.13 -4.60
C PRO A 149 2.49 -28.24 -5.01
N ARG A 150 2.54 -29.35 -4.27
CA ARG A 150 1.62 -30.48 -4.40
C ARG A 150 1.07 -30.82 -3.03
N ILE A 151 -0.22 -31.20 -2.95
CA ILE A 151 -0.90 -31.59 -1.70
C ILE A 151 -0.13 -32.72 -1.00
N ARG A 152 0.46 -33.65 -1.77
CA ARG A 152 1.26 -34.77 -1.27
C ARG A 152 2.55 -34.33 -0.57
N ASN A 153 3.03 -33.13 -0.83
CA ASN A 153 4.31 -32.64 -0.30
C ASN A 153 4.13 -31.71 0.92
N ILE A 154 2.94 -31.65 1.52
CA ILE A 154 2.67 -30.77 2.67
C ILE A 154 3.62 -31.09 3.84
N SER A 155 3.95 -32.38 4.10
CA SER A 155 4.91 -32.75 5.13
C SER A 155 6.32 -32.22 4.86
N ASN A 156 6.70 -32.05 3.59
CA ASN A 156 8.00 -31.51 3.21
C ASN A 156 8.11 -30.00 3.52
N PHE A 157 6.99 -29.29 3.58
CA PHE A 157 6.98 -27.89 4.02
C PHE A 157 7.35 -27.75 5.50
N ALA A 158 7.11 -28.77 6.34
CA ALA A 158 7.60 -28.77 7.72
C ALA A 158 9.14 -28.72 7.79
N ALA A 159 9.82 -29.32 6.83
CA ALA A 159 11.28 -29.25 6.73
C ALA A 159 11.80 -27.84 6.43
N LEU A 160 10.96 -26.95 5.88
CA LEU A 160 11.28 -25.54 5.69
C LEU A 160 11.02 -24.71 6.96
N LEU A 161 10.00 -25.05 7.73
CA LEU A 161 9.60 -24.27 8.90
C LEU A 161 10.71 -24.24 9.96
N THR A 162 11.33 -25.37 10.25
CA THR A 162 12.39 -25.46 11.26
C THR A 162 13.57 -24.53 10.97
N PRO A 163 14.20 -24.56 9.77
CA PRO A 163 15.28 -23.63 9.45
C PRO A 163 14.82 -22.17 9.40
N LEU A 164 13.57 -21.90 8.97
CA LEU A 164 13.03 -20.54 8.94
C LEU A 164 12.85 -19.95 10.34
N VAL A 165 12.31 -20.76 11.27
CA VAL A 165 12.14 -20.35 12.67
C VAL A 165 13.48 -20.07 13.32
N VAL A 166 14.46 -20.98 13.16
CA VAL A 166 15.82 -20.77 13.65
C VAL A 166 16.42 -19.49 13.07
N GLN A 167 16.28 -19.27 11.76
CA GLN A 167 16.80 -18.07 11.11
C GLN A 167 16.09 -16.79 11.61
N ALA A 168 14.80 -16.86 11.95
CA ALA A 168 14.07 -15.73 12.52
C ALA A 168 14.63 -15.33 13.90
N PHE A 169 14.94 -16.32 14.76
CA PHE A 169 15.58 -16.06 16.05
C PHE A 169 16.98 -15.45 15.88
N VAL A 170 17.80 -16.02 15.00
CA VAL A 170 19.14 -15.48 14.71
C VAL A 170 19.05 -14.03 14.25
N LEU A 171 18.13 -13.69 13.32
CA LEU A 171 17.92 -12.31 12.88
C LEU A 171 17.43 -11.39 14.00
N SER A 172 16.59 -11.90 14.90
CA SER A 172 16.13 -11.14 16.07
C SER A 172 17.27 -10.81 17.02
N ASP A 173 18.13 -11.78 17.30
CA ASP A 173 19.30 -11.59 18.18
C ASP A 173 20.32 -10.62 17.55
N GLU A 174 20.62 -10.79 16.25
CA GLU A 174 21.47 -9.87 15.50
C GLU A 174 20.92 -8.43 15.54
N LEU A 175 19.60 -8.27 15.37
CA LEU A 175 18.95 -6.96 15.47
C LEU A 175 19.06 -6.38 16.87
N ALA A 176 18.80 -7.18 17.91
CA ALA A 176 18.86 -6.75 19.29
C ALA A 176 20.26 -6.26 19.66
N LEU A 177 21.30 -7.03 19.33
CA LEU A 177 22.70 -6.66 19.54
C LEU A 177 23.08 -5.39 18.78
N ALA A 178 22.64 -5.26 17.51
CA ALA A 178 22.88 -4.06 16.71
C ALA A 178 22.16 -2.83 17.27
N MET A 179 20.99 -3.00 17.87
CA MET A 179 20.26 -1.92 18.53
C MET A 179 20.95 -1.49 19.83
N GLU A 180 21.36 -2.45 20.64
CA GLU A 180 22.04 -2.20 21.90
C GLU A 180 23.36 -1.47 21.66
N SER A 181 24.17 -1.93 20.71
CA SER A 181 25.45 -1.29 20.33
C SER A 181 25.27 0.15 19.81
N ARG A 182 24.09 0.50 19.29
CA ARG A 182 23.72 1.85 18.83
C ARG A 182 23.02 2.70 19.90
N GLY A 183 22.94 2.20 21.15
CA GLY A 183 22.29 2.90 22.25
C GLY A 183 20.78 3.00 22.12
N PHE A 184 20.14 2.01 21.49
CA PHE A 184 18.69 1.96 21.40
C PHE A 184 18.12 1.78 22.82
N GLY A 185 17.35 2.72 23.31
CA GLY A 185 16.82 2.70 24.69
C GLY A 185 17.40 3.77 25.59
N CYS A 186 18.50 4.43 25.19
CA CYS A 186 19.03 5.57 25.94
C CYS A 186 18.03 6.73 26.00
N LYS A 187 17.98 7.40 27.14
CA LYS A 187 17.23 8.67 27.31
C LYS A 187 17.90 9.74 26.43
N ASN A 188 17.19 10.63 25.79
CA ASN A 188 17.66 11.69 24.89
C ASN A 188 17.92 11.26 23.43
N ARG A 189 17.04 10.44 22.86
CA ARG A 189 17.07 10.14 21.43
C ARG A 189 16.48 11.27 20.59
N SER A 190 17.20 11.73 19.58
CA SER A 190 16.67 12.63 18.55
C SER A 190 16.31 11.84 17.28
N SER A 191 15.17 12.21 16.67
CA SER A 191 14.82 11.67 15.35
C SER A 191 15.63 12.39 14.28
N ARG A 192 16.37 11.66 13.46
CA ARG A 192 17.14 12.24 12.34
C ARG A 192 16.24 12.76 11.21
N ARG A 193 15.06 12.20 11.03
CA ARG A 193 14.09 12.66 10.02
C ARG A 193 13.08 13.59 10.69
N THR A 194 13.29 14.89 10.53
CA THR A 194 12.31 15.90 10.90
C THR A 194 11.47 16.23 9.68
N TYR A 195 10.22 15.80 9.69
CA TYR A 195 9.24 16.22 8.70
C TYR A 195 8.65 17.56 9.16
N HIS A 196 8.77 18.57 8.34
CA HIS A 196 8.19 19.90 8.59
C HIS A 196 7.06 20.13 7.58
N LEU A 197 5.85 20.33 8.10
CA LEU A 197 4.71 20.76 7.28
C LEU A 197 5.02 22.15 6.71
N ARG A 198 5.00 22.27 5.41
CA ARG A 198 5.11 23.56 4.74
C ARG A 198 3.73 24.24 4.75
N PRO A 199 3.66 25.59 4.74
CA PRO A 199 2.37 26.28 4.67
C PRO A 199 1.53 25.87 3.46
N ILE A 200 2.19 25.50 2.36
CA ILE A 200 1.54 24.96 1.16
C ILE A 200 0.79 23.65 1.44
N ASP A 201 1.32 22.78 2.32
CA ASP A 201 0.68 21.50 2.66
C ASP A 201 -0.67 21.73 3.37
N TYR A 202 -0.76 22.74 4.25
CA TYR A 202 -2.02 23.11 4.91
C TYR A 202 -3.06 23.65 3.94
N ILE A 203 -2.63 24.48 2.98
CA ILE A 203 -3.52 25.04 1.94
C ILE A 203 -4.05 23.90 1.06
N LEU A 204 -3.19 22.97 0.66
CA LEU A 204 -3.58 21.84 -0.17
C LEU A 204 -4.55 20.91 0.57
N MET A 205 -4.28 20.56 1.84
CA MET A 205 -5.19 19.76 2.67
C MET A 205 -6.53 20.45 2.89
N GLY A 206 -6.54 21.77 3.11
CA GLY A 206 -7.76 22.54 3.25
C GLY A 206 -8.56 22.64 1.95
N ALA A 207 -7.88 22.81 0.82
CA ALA A 207 -8.51 22.86 -0.49
C ALA A 207 -9.12 21.53 -0.90
N SER A 208 -8.43 20.41 -0.62
CA SER A 208 -8.93 19.06 -0.92
C SER A 208 -10.12 18.66 -0.04
N LEU A 209 -10.07 18.96 1.27
CA LEU A 209 -11.21 18.79 2.17
C LEU A 209 -12.40 19.65 1.75
N GLY A 210 -12.17 20.91 1.39
CA GLY A 210 -13.19 21.80 0.85
C GLY A 210 -13.82 21.25 -0.43
N GLY A 211 -13.00 20.71 -1.33
CA GLY A 211 -13.45 20.05 -2.55
C GLY A 211 -14.33 18.82 -2.26
N LEU A 212 -13.94 18.00 -1.28
CA LEU A 212 -14.72 16.84 -0.85
C LEU A 212 -16.06 17.24 -0.22
N CYS A 213 -16.08 18.29 0.62
CA CYS A 213 -17.30 18.82 1.19
C CYS A 213 -18.26 19.39 0.13
N LEU A 214 -17.74 20.14 -0.85
CA LEU A 214 -18.51 20.65 -1.98
C LEU A 214 -19.08 19.52 -2.84
N LEU A 215 -18.31 18.49 -3.08
CA LEU A 215 -18.72 17.31 -3.82
C LEU A 215 -19.83 16.57 -3.07
N ALA A 216 -19.68 16.38 -1.76
CA ALA A 216 -20.69 15.75 -0.90
C ALA A 216 -21.99 16.57 -0.82
N TRP A 217 -21.88 17.91 -0.84
CA TRP A 217 -23.03 18.80 -0.88
C TRP A 217 -23.75 18.73 -2.24
N TRP A 218 -23.01 18.74 -3.33
CA TRP A 218 -23.52 18.60 -4.70
C TRP A 218 -24.25 17.27 -4.95
N GLU A 219 -23.76 16.20 -4.35
CA GLU A 219 -24.36 14.85 -4.48
C GLU A 219 -25.64 14.66 -3.65
N ARG A 220 -25.84 15.53 -2.64
CA ARG A 220 -27.05 15.49 -1.79
C ARG A 220 -28.18 16.38 -2.30
N GLY A 221 -27.88 17.37 -3.11
CA GLY A 221 -28.85 18.26 -3.75
C GLY A 221 -29.24 17.78 -5.13
#